data_1479d2bdc41b2893a6b5cd230f898af0
#
_entry.id   1479d2bdc41b2893a6b5cd230f898af0
#
_cell.length_a   1.000
_cell.length_b   1.000
_cell.length_c   1.000
_cell.angle_alpha   90.00
_cell.angle_beta   90.00
_cell.angle_gamma   90.00
#
_symmetry.space_group_name_H-M   'P 1'
#
loop_
_entity.id
_entity.type
_entity.pdbx_description
1 polymer ?
#
loop_
_entity_poly.entity_id
_entity_poly.type
_entity_poly.pdbx_seq_one_letter_code
_entity_poly.pdbx_strand_id
1 'polypeptide(L)' 'MKNIKFVVKVNRRGTRAPEYVQRVDSTPVQMTTNRKRALLMGRFTAEDAVKSLAGSRGTPELVSVPVGTEGLQI' A
#
# COMPACT_ATOMS: atom_id res chain seq x y z
N MET A 1 9.86 -12.90 16.22
CA MET A 1 10.37 -12.17 15.08
C MET A 1 9.37 -11.19 14.58
N LYS A 2 9.85 -10.05 14.19
CA LYS A 2 8.98 -9.04 13.64
C LYS A 2 8.79 -9.27 12.16
N ASN A 3 7.55 -9.28 11.74
CA ASN A 3 7.22 -9.25 10.33
C ASN A 3 6.80 -7.85 9.96
N ILE A 4 7.44 -7.32 8.94
CA ILE A 4 7.10 -6.00 8.44
C ILE A 4 6.56 -6.17 7.04
N LYS A 5 5.38 -5.65 6.82
CA LYS A 5 4.77 -5.59 5.51
C LYS A 5 4.69 -4.13 5.10
N PHE A 6 4.31 -3.91 3.88
CA PHE A 6 4.24 -2.57 3.33
C PHE A 6 2.89 -2.37 2.69
N VAL A 7 2.40 -1.14 2.78
CA VAL A 7 1.28 -0.70 1.97
C VAL A 7 1.79 0.44 1.10
N VAL A 8 1.16 0.61 -0.03
CA VAL A 8 1.50 1.71 -0.93
C VAL A 8 0.42 2.76 -0.79
N LYS A 9 0.83 3.95 -0.40
CA LYS A 9 -0.03 5.09 -0.20
C LYS A 9 0.22 6.08 -1.32
N VAL A 10 -0.84 6.57 -1.91
CA VAL A 10 -0.74 7.53 -3.01
C VAL A 10 -1.44 8.81 -2.60
N ASN A 11 -0.69 9.90 -2.62
CA ASN A 11 -1.24 11.22 -2.35
C ASN A 11 -1.54 11.89 -3.68
N ARG A 12 -2.80 12.18 -3.92
CA ARG A 12 -3.22 12.84 -5.15
C ARG A 12 -3.42 14.32 -4.90
N ARG A 13 -3.04 15.10 -5.88
CA ARG A 13 -3.31 16.54 -5.84
C ARG A 13 -4.82 16.77 -5.82
N GLY A 14 -5.24 17.69 -4.99
CA GLY A 14 -6.63 18.08 -4.93
C GLY A 14 -7.52 17.19 -4.14
N THR A 15 -6.98 16.12 -3.57
CA THR A 15 -7.76 15.26 -2.68
C THR A 15 -7.25 15.41 -1.27
N ARG A 16 -8.14 15.32 -0.31
CA ARG A 16 -7.78 15.43 1.09
C ARG A 16 -7.28 14.13 1.66
N ALA A 17 -7.82 13.03 1.17
CA ALA A 17 -7.49 11.72 1.71
C ALA A 17 -6.59 10.99 0.75
N PRO A 18 -5.53 10.36 1.25
CA PRO A 18 -4.71 9.52 0.39
C PRO A 18 -5.46 8.27 -0.01
N GLU A 19 -5.01 7.65 -1.08
CA GLU A 19 -5.48 6.36 -1.50
C GLU A 19 -4.41 5.32 -1.24
N TYR A 20 -4.85 4.09 -1.07
CA TYR A 20 -3.95 2.95 -0.83
C TYR A 20 -4.21 1.91 -1.90
N VAL A 21 -3.17 1.19 -2.28
CA VAL A 21 -3.32 0.07 -3.20
C VAL A 21 -4.10 -1.03 -2.48
N GLN A 22 -5.17 -1.48 -3.10
CA GLN A 22 -5.98 -2.56 -2.56
C GLN A 22 -5.69 -3.89 -3.25
N ARG A 23 -5.44 -3.87 -4.55
CA ARG A 23 -5.10 -5.07 -5.31
C ARG A 23 -4.10 -4.69 -6.39
N VAL A 24 -3.11 -5.55 -6.59
CA VAL A 24 -2.10 -5.32 -7.62
C VAL A 24 -2.25 -6.26 -8.81
N ASP A 25 -3.06 -7.28 -8.67
CA ASP A 25 -3.23 -8.29 -9.72
C ASP A 25 -4.32 -7.92 -10.72
N SER A 26 -4.88 -6.74 -10.59
CA SER A 26 -5.87 -6.25 -11.54
C SER A 26 -5.28 -5.11 -12.35
N THR A 27 -5.83 -4.90 -13.53
CA THR A 27 -5.43 -3.82 -14.42
C THR A 27 -6.67 -3.00 -14.77
N PRO A 28 -6.73 -1.74 -14.34
CA PRO A 28 -5.73 -1.04 -13.53
C PRO A 28 -5.70 -1.50 -12.08
N VAL A 29 -4.65 -1.13 -11.39
CA VAL A 29 -4.50 -1.42 -9.97
C VAL A 29 -5.67 -0.80 -9.22
N GLN A 30 -6.27 -1.59 -8.33
CA GLN A 30 -7.40 -1.10 -7.54
C GLN A 30 -6.90 -0.32 -6.33
N MET A 31 -7.55 0.80 -6.08
CA MET A 31 -7.21 1.67 -4.98
C MET A 31 -8.38 1.79 -4.01
N THR A 32 -8.09 2.17 -2.79
CA THR A 32 -9.10 2.37 -1.77
C THR A 32 -8.70 3.53 -0.88
N THR A 33 -9.66 4.27 -0.39
CA THR A 33 -9.40 5.28 0.62
C THR A 33 -9.45 4.71 2.03
N ASN A 34 -9.86 3.46 2.16
CA ASN A 34 -9.95 2.81 3.45
C ASN A 34 -8.63 2.14 3.78
N ARG A 35 -7.92 2.69 4.76
CA ARG A 35 -6.62 2.18 5.15
C ARG A 35 -6.68 0.71 5.57
N LYS A 36 -7.80 0.29 6.15
CA LYS A 36 -7.96 -1.08 6.61
C LYS A 36 -8.01 -2.08 5.45
N ARG A 37 -8.33 -1.60 4.27
CA ARG A 37 -8.38 -2.44 3.07
C ARG A 37 -7.11 -2.37 2.26
N ALA A 38 -6.13 -1.60 2.70
CA ALA A 38 -4.86 -1.52 2.00
C ALA A 38 -4.21 -2.90 1.97
N LEU A 39 -3.68 -3.25 0.82
CA LEU A 39 -3.04 -4.54 0.63
C LEU A 39 -1.69 -4.55 1.34
N LEU A 40 -1.49 -5.53 2.18
CA LEU A 40 -0.20 -5.75 2.81
C LEU A 40 0.69 -6.52 1.84
N MET A 41 1.84 -5.97 1.55
CA MET A 41 2.74 -6.51 0.54
C MET A 41 4.12 -6.70 1.12
N GLY A 42 4.84 -7.66 0.59
CA GLY A 42 6.26 -7.75 0.84
C GLY A 42 6.97 -6.56 0.20
N ARG A 43 8.21 -6.33 0.62
CA ARG A 43 8.94 -5.15 0.18
C ARG A 43 9.07 -5.07 -1.34
N PHE A 44 9.45 -6.17 -1.98
CA PHE A 44 9.67 -6.13 -3.42
C PHE A 44 8.39 -5.89 -4.19
N THR A 45 7.31 -6.51 -3.76
CA THR A 45 6.01 -6.30 -4.39
C THR A 45 5.57 -4.86 -4.23
N ALA A 46 5.77 -4.30 -3.05
CA ALA A 46 5.40 -2.92 -2.79
C ALA A 46 6.24 -1.96 -3.63
N GLU A 47 7.53 -2.24 -3.77
CA GLU A 47 8.38 -1.40 -4.62
C GLU A 47 7.95 -1.45 -6.08
N ASP A 48 7.57 -2.62 -6.55
CA ASP A 48 7.05 -2.75 -7.91
C ASP A 48 5.76 -1.95 -8.09
N ALA A 49 4.89 -1.98 -7.10
CA ALA A 49 3.67 -1.21 -7.15
C ALA A 49 3.97 0.29 -7.21
N VAL A 50 4.95 0.74 -6.43
CA VAL A 50 5.35 2.15 -6.48
C VAL A 50 5.85 2.50 -7.87
N LYS A 51 6.66 1.64 -8.47
CA LYS A 51 7.17 1.89 -9.82
C LYS A 51 6.04 1.95 -10.84
N SER A 52 5.06 1.07 -10.70
CA SER A 52 3.92 1.07 -11.62
C SER A 52 3.09 2.33 -11.51
N LEU A 53 3.05 2.91 -10.32
CA LEU A 53 2.24 4.10 -10.07
C LEU A 53 3.04 5.39 -10.28
N ALA A 54 4.36 5.29 -10.35
CA ALA A 54 5.20 6.46 -10.56
C ALA A 54 4.87 7.08 -11.91
N GLY A 55 4.69 8.38 -11.93
CA GLY A 55 4.30 9.07 -13.15
C GLY A 55 2.79 9.14 -13.32
N SER A 56 2.05 8.45 -12.50
CA SER A 56 0.61 8.55 -12.45
C SER A 56 0.19 9.86 -11.79
N ARG A 57 -1.09 9.93 -11.43
CA ARG A 57 -1.66 11.18 -10.94
C ARG A 57 -1.30 11.56 -9.52
N GLY A 58 -0.47 10.81 -8.87
CA GLY A 58 -0.15 11.08 -7.48
C GLY A 58 1.26 10.72 -7.17
N THR A 59 1.61 10.85 -5.92
CA THR A 59 2.93 10.51 -5.42
C THR A 59 2.82 9.24 -4.60
N PRO A 60 3.26 8.11 -5.14
CA PRO A 60 3.24 6.86 -4.37
C PRO A 60 4.38 6.83 -3.36
N GLU A 61 4.12 6.23 -2.21
CA GLU A 61 5.15 6.04 -1.21
C GLU A 61 4.91 4.75 -0.45
N LEU A 62 5.99 4.18 0.04
CA LEU A 62 5.94 2.97 0.84
C LEU A 62 5.70 3.34 2.30
N VAL A 63 4.78 2.62 2.92
CA VAL A 63 4.52 2.77 4.35
C VAL A 63 4.72 1.41 4.98
N SER A 64 5.64 1.32 5.92
CA SER A 64 5.88 0.07 6.62
C SER A 64 4.82 -0.14 7.69
N VAL A 65 4.39 -1.38 7.81
CA VAL A 65 3.36 -1.75 8.78
C VAL A 65 3.84 -3.00 9.51
N PRO A 66 4.05 -2.90 10.82
CA PRO A 66 4.36 -4.11 11.58
C PRO A 66 3.13 -4.98 11.65
N VAL A 67 3.33 -6.26 11.41
CA VAL A 67 2.21 -7.20 11.41
C VAL A 67 2.63 -8.47 12.10
N GLY A 68 1.64 -9.24 12.40
CA GLY A 68 1.86 -10.63 12.67
C GLY A 68 1.91 -10.98 14.12
N THR A 69 3.07 -10.93 14.71
CA THR A 69 3.22 -11.60 15.99
C THR A 69 2.23 -11.14 17.04
N GLU A 70 1.85 -9.88 16.99
CA GLU A 70 0.88 -9.38 17.96
C GLU A 70 -0.44 -10.10 17.83
N GLY A 71 -0.88 -10.30 16.63
CA GLY A 71 -2.11 -11.01 16.39
C GLY A 71 -2.03 -12.47 16.78
N LEU A 72 -0.85 -13.03 16.74
CA LEU A 72 -0.67 -14.43 17.03
C LEU A 72 -0.52 -14.71 18.51
N GLN A 73 -0.25 -13.73 19.29
CA GLN A 73 -0.01 -13.92 20.70
C GLN A 73 -1.26 -13.97 21.53
N ILE A 74 -2.32 -13.78 20.94
CA ILE A 74 -3.58 -13.75 21.67
C ILE A 74 -4.00 -15.14 22.08
#